data_82e46df56ca4323369bb8f0983e524cf
#
_entry.id   82e46df56ca4323369bb8f0983e524cf
#
_cell.length_a   1.000
_cell.length_b   1.000
_cell.length_c   1.000
_cell.angle_alpha   90.00
_cell.angle_beta   90.00
_cell.angle_gamma   90.00
#
_symmetry.space_group_name_H-M   'P 1'
#
loop_
_entity.id
_entity.type
_entity.pdbx_description
1 polymer ?
#
loop_
_entity_poly.entity_id
_entity_poly.type
_entity_poly.pdbx_seq_one_letter_code
_entity_poly.pdbx_strand_id
1 'polypeptide(L)'
;GVPGARPLLDTTLSSTNHLVFSGLGASYDGGRLILQGEYMQRSNSEGLVNQRKAAYLLGGLRMGKLTPYAIHSRDWAKGPYTSSDADRIAAFAPNLGTFAPQVVALANAVQQGFALRSMAQASTSLGVRYDIMPNAAIKTQFDRIRPSGATLTGAYPQSAKPTSLVSLAFDFIY
;
A
#
# COMPACT_ATOMS: atom_id res chain seq x y z
N GLY A 1 32.05 18.68 -16.90
CA GLY A 1 30.82 18.22 -16.30
C GLY A 1 29.66 19.10 -16.71
N VAL A 2 28.44 18.57 -16.77
CA VAL A 2 27.25 19.34 -17.15
C VAL A 2 26.94 20.34 -16.03
N PRO A 3 26.90 21.66 -16.27
CA PRO A 3 26.59 22.65 -15.29
C PRO A 3 25.16 22.37 -14.72
N GLY A 4 25.02 22.35 -13.41
CA GLY A 4 23.73 22.10 -12.74
C GLY A 4 23.39 20.63 -12.45
N ALA A 5 24.20 19.66 -12.89
CA ALA A 5 23.95 18.24 -12.60
C ALA A 5 24.18 17.87 -11.13
N ARG A 6 25.15 18.49 -10.45
CA ARG A 6 25.44 18.25 -9.03
C ARG A 6 24.30 18.64 -8.10
N PRO A 7 23.70 19.84 -8.21
CA PRO A 7 22.56 20.20 -7.35
C PRO A 7 21.34 19.28 -7.55
N LEU A 8 21.13 18.77 -8.77
CA LEU A 8 20.06 17.80 -9.04
C LEU A 8 20.32 16.45 -8.36
N LEU A 9 21.55 15.96 -8.38
CA LEU A 9 21.94 14.72 -7.72
C LEU A 9 21.86 14.86 -6.19
N ASP A 10 22.31 15.98 -5.65
CA ASP A 10 22.30 16.22 -4.21
C ASP A 10 20.87 16.34 -3.64
N THR A 11 19.92 16.92 -4.39
CA THR A 11 18.51 16.97 -4.00
C THR A 11 17.81 15.63 -4.16
N THR A 12 18.21 14.81 -5.12
CA THR A 12 17.59 13.48 -5.36
C THR A 12 18.12 12.40 -4.40
N LEU A 13 19.35 12.58 -3.92
CA LEU A 13 20.06 11.67 -3.02
C LEU A 13 20.10 12.16 -1.57
N SER A 14 19.32 13.19 -1.22
CA SER A 14 19.24 13.70 0.16
C SER A 14 18.95 12.58 1.15
N SER A 15 19.92 12.31 2.03
CA SER A 15 19.91 11.22 2.99
C SER A 15 19.11 11.52 4.28
N THR A 16 18.45 12.67 4.36
CA THR A 16 17.71 13.13 5.56
C THR A 16 16.22 12.85 5.48
N ASN A 17 15.83 11.70 5.00
CA ASN A 17 14.42 11.30 4.96
C ASN A 17 13.98 10.74 6.31
N HIS A 18 13.11 11.46 7.01
CA HIS A 18 12.46 10.96 8.21
C HIS A 18 11.19 10.19 7.83
N LEU A 19 11.19 8.89 8.13
CA LEU A 19 10.03 8.04 8.00
C LEU A 19 9.37 7.88 9.36
N VAL A 20 8.14 8.34 9.49
CA VAL A 20 7.36 8.26 10.72
C VAL A 20 6.21 7.30 10.53
N PHE A 21 6.11 6.31 11.42
CA PHE A 21 4.95 5.44 11.54
C PHE A 21 4.18 5.83 12.79
N SER A 22 2.87 5.96 12.66
CA SER A 22 1.95 6.14 13.78
C SER A 22 0.74 5.24 13.58
N GLY A 23 0.24 4.70 14.68
CA GLY A 23 -0.91 3.82 14.65
C GLY A 23 -1.66 3.85 15.96
N LEU A 24 -2.94 3.53 15.88
CA LEU A 24 -3.83 3.33 17.01
C LEU A 24 -4.66 2.09 16.73
N GLY A 25 -4.69 1.16 17.68
CA GLY A 25 -5.48 -0.05 17.60
C GLY A 25 -6.28 -0.27 18.88
N ALA A 26 -7.40 -0.97 18.74
CA ALA A 26 -8.21 -1.42 19.84
C ALA A 26 -8.72 -2.83 19.57
N SER A 27 -8.82 -3.64 20.63
CA SER A 27 -9.42 -4.95 20.58
C SER A 27 -10.38 -5.15 21.76
N TYR A 28 -11.48 -5.82 21.49
CA TYR A 28 -12.45 -6.23 22.48
C TYR A 28 -12.69 -7.73 22.33
N ASP A 29 -12.57 -8.45 23.42
CA ASP A 29 -12.90 -9.86 23.53
C ASP A 29 -13.90 -10.05 24.68
N GLY A 30 -15.19 -10.09 24.36
CA GLY A 30 -16.28 -10.30 25.29
C GLY A 30 -16.67 -11.78 25.41
N GLY A 31 -15.74 -12.70 25.21
CA GLY A 31 -15.97 -14.14 25.23
C GLY A 31 -16.68 -14.62 23.96
N ARG A 32 -17.90 -14.17 23.71
CA ARG A 32 -18.66 -14.53 22.50
C ARG A 32 -18.41 -13.60 21.33
N LEU A 33 -18.28 -12.31 21.57
CA LEU A 33 -18.04 -11.28 20.55
C LEU A 33 -16.56 -10.90 20.57
N ILE A 34 -15.95 -10.89 19.38
CA ILE A 34 -14.60 -10.40 19.13
C ILE A 34 -14.71 -9.20 18.21
N LEU A 35 -14.11 -8.08 18.61
CA LEU A 35 -13.95 -6.91 17.76
C LEU A 35 -12.48 -6.49 17.80
N GLN A 36 -11.92 -6.13 16.64
CA GLN A 36 -10.57 -5.60 16.54
C GLN A 36 -10.52 -4.57 15.42
N GLY A 37 -9.85 -3.47 15.67
CA GLY A 37 -9.64 -2.44 14.67
C GLY A 37 -8.31 -1.75 14.87
N GLU A 38 -7.73 -1.30 13.77
CA GLU A 38 -6.48 -0.57 13.78
C GLU A 38 -6.48 0.47 12.66
N TYR A 39 -5.89 1.61 12.97
CA TYR A 39 -5.57 2.66 12.01
C TYR A 39 -4.08 2.91 12.05
N MET A 40 -3.45 2.93 10.88
CA MET A 40 -2.03 3.17 10.71
C MET A 40 -1.79 4.29 9.71
N GLN A 41 -0.75 5.07 9.94
CA GLN A 41 -0.28 6.09 9.04
C GLN A 41 1.24 6.00 8.91
N ARG A 42 1.72 6.10 7.68
CA ARG A 42 3.12 6.28 7.35
C ARG A 42 3.28 7.65 6.70
N SER A 43 4.10 8.49 7.31
CA SER A 43 4.45 9.82 6.81
C SER A 43 5.93 9.87 6.46
N ASN A 44 6.25 10.62 5.42
CA ASN A 44 7.64 10.87 5.01
C ASN A 44 7.83 12.36 4.74
N SER A 45 8.98 12.90 5.09
CA SER A 45 9.30 14.30 4.84
C SER A 45 9.61 14.59 3.38
N GLU A 46 10.14 13.62 2.62
CA GLU A 46 10.51 13.79 1.21
C GLU A 46 10.38 12.51 0.37
N GLY A 47 9.97 12.67 -0.80
CA GLY A 47 9.73 12.08 -2.10
C GLY A 47 9.84 10.57 -2.33
N LEU A 48 10.72 9.80 -1.74
CA LEU A 48 10.96 8.42 -2.18
C LEU A 48 10.01 7.38 -1.59
N VAL A 49 9.44 7.62 -0.41
CA VAL A 49 8.52 6.70 0.25
C VAL A 49 7.15 7.34 0.38
N ASN A 50 6.12 6.64 -0.05
CA ASN A 50 4.76 7.17 -0.04
C ASN A 50 4.21 7.41 1.36
N GLN A 51 3.52 8.52 1.52
CA GLN A 51 2.58 8.67 2.63
C GLN A 51 1.40 7.75 2.40
N ARG A 52 1.13 6.86 3.35
CA ARG A 52 0.02 5.89 3.29
C ARG A 52 -0.74 5.88 4.59
N LYS A 53 -2.01 5.60 4.47
CA LYS A 53 -2.91 5.33 5.59
C LYS A 53 -3.55 3.99 5.35
N ALA A 54 -3.73 3.23 6.42
CA ALA A 54 -4.46 1.98 6.37
C ALA A 54 -5.35 1.87 7.59
N ALA A 55 -6.49 1.22 7.44
CA ALA A 55 -7.34 0.86 8.54
C ALA A 55 -7.98 -0.50 8.28
N TYR A 56 -8.27 -1.23 9.35
CA TYR A 56 -9.14 -2.38 9.27
C TYR A 56 -10.07 -2.47 10.48
N LEU A 57 -11.17 -3.18 10.27
CA LEU A 57 -12.10 -3.59 11.30
C LEU A 57 -12.41 -5.07 11.12
N LEU A 58 -12.28 -5.83 12.20
CA LEU A 58 -12.63 -7.24 12.29
C LEU A 58 -13.76 -7.40 13.29
N GLY A 59 -14.77 -8.18 12.93
CA GLY A 59 -15.81 -8.66 13.82
C GLY A 59 -15.96 -10.18 13.73
N GLY A 60 -16.02 -10.87 14.87
CA GLY A 60 -16.17 -12.32 14.93
C GLY A 60 -17.10 -12.76 16.05
N LEU A 61 -17.75 -13.91 15.87
CA LEU A 61 -18.63 -14.53 16.86
C LEU A 61 -18.16 -15.94 17.19
N ARG A 62 -17.84 -16.20 18.47
CA ARG A 62 -17.53 -17.56 18.95
C ARG A 62 -18.81 -18.35 19.18
N MET A 63 -18.92 -19.48 18.49
CA MET A 63 -20.03 -20.43 18.59
C MET A 63 -19.47 -21.84 18.83
N GLY A 64 -19.10 -22.14 20.08
CA GLY A 64 -18.39 -23.37 20.42
C GLY A 64 -17.02 -23.43 19.75
N LYS A 65 -16.77 -24.43 18.91
CA LYS A 65 -15.52 -24.60 18.15
C LYS A 65 -15.45 -23.77 16.88
N LEU A 66 -16.55 -23.14 16.46
CA LEU A 66 -16.62 -22.31 15.25
C LEU A 66 -16.56 -20.83 15.62
N THR A 67 -15.77 -20.08 14.85
CA THR A 67 -15.72 -18.63 14.94
C THR A 67 -15.81 -18.04 13.53
N PRO A 68 -17.02 -17.80 12.99
CA PRO A 68 -17.17 -16.98 11.80
C PRO A 68 -16.72 -15.55 12.10
N TYR A 69 -16.08 -14.93 11.08
CA TYR A 69 -15.62 -13.55 11.19
C TYR A 69 -15.71 -12.83 9.85
N ALA A 70 -15.78 -11.53 9.92
CA ALA A 70 -15.66 -10.63 8.78
C ALA A 70 -14.59 -9.59 9.05
N ILE A 71 -13.86 -9.21 7.99
CA ILE A 71 -12.86 -8.14 8.03
C ILE A 71 -13.16 -7.18 6.90
N HIS A 72 -13.13 -5.89 7.21
CA HIS A 72 -13.06 -4.86 6.16
C HIS A 72 -11.78 -4.07 6.36
N SER A 73 -10.98 -3.96 5.31
CA SER A 73 -9.75 -3.17 5.33
C SER A 73 -9.70 -2.20 4.17
N ARG A 74 -9.04 -1.10 4.39
CA ARG A 74 -8.78 -0.10 3.37
C ARG A 74 -7.38 0.46 3.55
N ASP A 75 -6.67 0.53 2.43
CA ASP A 75 -5.38 1.19 2.31
C ASP A 75 -5.53 2.31 1.29
N TRP A 76 -5.04 3.50 1.62
CA TRP A 76 -5.07 4.63 0.72
C TRP A 76 -3.79 5.44 0.76
N ALA A 77 -3.37 5.86 -0.41
CA ALA A 77 -2.27 6.78 -0.59
C ALA A 77 -2.76 8.23 -0.48
N LYS A 78 -1.92 9.12 0.01
CA LYS A 78 -2.24 10.55 0.08
C LYS A 78 -1.87 11.21 -1.24
N GLY A 79 -2.89 11.52 -2.07
CA GLY A 79 -2.77 12.33 -3.29
C GLY A 79 -2.13 11.66 -4.50
N PRO A 80 -2.16 12.33 -5.64
CA PRO A 80 -1.30 11.95 -6.75
C PRO A 80 0.14 12.25 -6.37
N TYR A 81 1.01 11.25 -6.43
CA TYR A 81 2.44 11.45 -6.28
C TYR A 81 2.99 11.95 -7.60
N THR A 82 3.39 13.20 -7.61
CA THR A 82 4.18 13.79 -8.68
C THR A 82 5.59 14.03 -8.15
N SER A 83 6.58 13.78 -8.97
CA SER A 83 7.96 14.11 -8.63
C SER A 83 8.27 15.51 -9.15
N SER A 84 8.46 16.45 -8.25
CA SER A 84 8.98 17.77 -8.63
C SER A 84 10.36 17.67 -9.30
N ASP A 85 11.12 16.63 -8.96
CA ASP A 85 12.42 16.39 -9.57
C ASP A 85 12.30 15.91 -11.02
N ALA A 86 11.29 15.09 -11.34
CA ALA A 86 11.02 14.71 -12.73
C ALA A 86 10.64 15.92 -13.58
N ASP A 87 9.83 16.84 -13.03
CA ASP A 87 9.49 18.09 -13.73
C ASP A 87 10.72 18.98 -13.95
N ARG A 88 11.60 19.07 -12.96
CA ARG A 88 12.87 19.82 -13.07
C ARG A 88 13.82 19.18 -14.08
N ILE A 89 13.92 17.85 -14.10
CA ILE A 89 14.70 17.10 -15.07
C ILE A 89 14.15 17.36 -16.48
N ALA A 90 12.84 17.28 -16.66
CA ALA A 90 12.20 17.56 -17.95
C ALA A 90 12.41 19.00 -18.42
N ALA A 91 12.32 19.98 -17.50
CA ALA A 91 12.57 21.40 -17.81
C ALA A 91 14.03 21.68 -18.21
N PHE A 92 14.98 20.89 -17.71
CA PHE A 92 16.40 21.03 -18.05
C PHE A 92 16.76 20.36 -19.38
N ALA A 93 15.95 19.40 -19.87
CA ALA A 93 16.20 18.61 -21.06
C ALA A 93 16.55 19.45 -22.32
N PRO A 94 15.90 20.60 -22.65
CA PRO A 94 16.23 21.40 -23.85
C PRO A 94 17.68 21.87 -23.90
N ASN A 95 18.34 21.99 -22.73
CA ASN A 95 19.72 22.43 -22.65
C ASN A 95 20.77 21.34 -23.02
N LEU A 96 20.30 20.11 -23.26
CA LEU A 96 21.15 18.92 -23.46
C LEU A 96 21.22 18.49 -24.94
N GLY A 97 20.68 19.29 -25.87
CA GLY A 97 20.78 19.04 -27.32
C GLY A 97 20.28 17.63 -27.69
N THR A 98 21.16 16.83 -28.30
CA THR A 98 20.83 15.47 -28.78
C THR A 98 20.43 14.50 -27.65
N PHE A 99 20.73 14.76 -26.37
CA PHE A 99 20.36 13.94 -25.23
C PHE A 99 19.00 14.32 -24.64
N ALA A 100 18.37 15.39 -25.11
CA ALA A 100 17.06 15.85 -24.61
C ALA A 100 15.98 14.75 -24.60
N PRO A 101 15.80 13.94 -25.67
CA PRO A 101 14.78 12.88 -25.67
C PRO A 101 15.00 11.81 -24.59
N GLN A 102 16.26 11.42 -24.35
CA GLN A 102 16.60 10.42 -23.32
C GLN A 102 16.32 10.95 -21.92
N VAL A 103 16.58 12.23 -21.68
CA VAL A 103 16.32 12.88 -20.39
C VAL A 103 14.83 13.05 -20.14
N VAL A 104 14.06 13.40 -21.17
CA VAL A 104 12.58 13.43 -21.07
C VAL A 104 12.03 12.02 -20.81
N ALA A 105 12.55 11.00 -21.49
CA ALA A 105 12.14 9.61 -21.25
C ALA A 105 12.43 9.18 -19.81
N LEU A 106 13.58 9.55 -19.26
CA LEU A 106 13.94 9.28 -17.86
C LEU A 106 13.00 10.00 -16.90
N ALA A 107 12.71 11.29 -17.13
CA ALA A 107 11.76 12.05 -16.31
C ALA A 107 10.36 11.39 -16.31
N ASN A 108 9.88 10.96 -17.48
CA ASN A 108 8.62 10.25 -17.61
C ASN A 108 8.62 8.90 -16.87
N ALA A 109 9.73 8.14 -16.94
CA ALA A 109 9.88 6.88 -16.20
C ALA A 109 9.84 7.10 -14.68
N VAL A 110 10.47 8.17 -14.20
CA VAL A 110 10.42 8.58 -12.79
C VAL A 110 8.98 8.95 -12.39
N GLN A 111 8.28 9.77 -13.17
CA GLN A 111 6.87 10.11 -12.91
C GLN A 111 5.98 8.87 -12.88
N GLN A 112 6.17 7.94 -13.82
CA GLN A 112 5.43 6.67 -13.84
C GLN A 112 5.70 5.84 -12.57
N GLY A 113 6.96 5.75 -12.13
CA GLY A 113 7.33 5.09 -10.90
C GLY A 113 6.62 5.69 -9.67
N PHE A 114 6.47 7.01 -9.62
CA PHE A 114 5.72 7.70 -8.56
C PHE A 114 4.22 7.44 -8.64
N ALA A 115 3.65 7.42 -9.84
CA ALA A 115 2.23 7.13 -10.04
C ALA A 115 1.85 5.72 -9.57
N LEU A 116 2.71 4.70 -9.79
CA LEU A 116 2.50 3.34 -9.27
C LEU A 116 2.34 3.31 -7.75
N ARG A 117 2.95 4.23 -7.05
CA ARG A 117 2.93 4.29 -5.59
C ARG A 117 1.63 4.87 -5.03
N SER A 118 0.80 5.50 -5.85
CA SER A 118 -0.52 6.04 -5.45
C SER A 118 -1.64 4.99 -5.46
N MET A 119 -1.33 3.72 -5.74
CA MET A 119 -2.30 2.64 -5.66
C MET A 119 -2.89 2.53 -4.26
N ALA A 120 -4.20 2.44 -4.20
CA ALA A 120 -4.98 2.20 -2.99
C ALA A 120 -5.77 0.90 -3.16
N GLN A 121 -6.23 0.35 -2.06
CA GLN A 121 -6.94 -0.92 -2.07
C GLN A 121 -7.98 -0.95 -0.94
N ALA A 122 -9.13 -1.55 -1.23
CA ALA A 122 -10.06 -1.97 -0.20
C ALA A 122 -10.28 -3.48 -0.31
N SER A 123 -10.39 -4.17 0.81
CA SER A 123 -10.75 -5.58 0.83
C SER A 123 -11.88 -5.86 1.83
N THR A 124 -12.69 -6.85 1.50
CA THR A 124 -13.68 -7.42 2.40
C THR A 124 -13.45 -8.91 2.45
N SER A 125 -13.28 -9.44 3.65
CA SER A 125 -12.99 -10.84 3.90
C SER A 125 -14.10 -11.44 4.74
N LEU A 126 -14.50 -12.65 4.41
CA LEU A 126 -15.37 -13.50 5.20
C LEU A 126 -14.63 -14.79 5.50
N GLY A 127 -14.58 -15.19 6.75
CA GLY A 127 -13.86 -16.38 7.14
C GLY A 127 -14.51 -17.14 8.28
N VAL A 128 -14.04 -18.35 8.46
CA VAL A 128 -14.40 -19.22 9.57
C VAL A 128 -13.14 -19.84 10.15
N ARG A 129 -12.99 -19.75 11.44
CA ARG A 129 -12.01 -20.52 12.21
C ARG A 129 -12.73 -21.70 12.87
N TYR A 130 -12.15 -22.89 12.78
CA TYR A 130 -12.59 -24.09 13.47
C TYR A 130 -11.50 -24.61 14.40
N ASP A 131 -11.76 -24.59 15.70
CA ASP A 131 -10.83 -25.08 16.70
C ASP A 131 -10.97 -26.63 16.82
N ILE A 132 -10.03 -27.35 16.22
CA ILE A 132 -9.99 -28.82 16.20
C ILE A 132 -9.76 -29.35 17.63
N MET A 133 -8.74 -28.76 18.26
CA MET A 133 -8.33 -29.06 19.64
C MET A 133 -7.78 -27.78 20.29
N PRO A 134 -7.50 -27.77 21.60
CA PRO A 134 -7.11 -26.54 22.31
C PRO A 134 -5.90 -25.80 21.72
N ASN A 135 -5.01 -26.53 21.05
CA ASN A 135 -3.79 -25.97 20.47
C ASN A 135 -3.74 -26.03 18.93
N ALA A 136 -4.87 -26.38 18.25
CA ALA A 136 -4.89 -26.45 16.80
C ALA A 136 -6.21 -25.96 16.21
N ALA A 137 -6.11 -25.18 15.13
CA ALA A 137 -7.26 -24.65 14.41
C ALA A 137 -7.03 -24.66 12.91
N ILE A 138 -8.11 -24.78 12.17
CA ILE A 138 -8.17 -24.52 10.71
C ILE A 138 -8.92 -23.23 10.48
N LYS A 139 -8.42 -22.43 9.55
CA LYS A 139 -9.09 -21.22 9.07
C LYS A 139 -9.31 -21.32 7.58
N THR A 140 -10.48 -20.98 7.12
CA THR A 140 -10.75 -20.71 5.71
C THR A 140 -11.27 -19.29 5.56
N GLN A 141 -10.83 -18.61 4.49
CA GLN A 141 -11.19 -17.23 4.25
C GLN A 141 -11.39 -16.97 2.77
N PHE A 142 -12.40 -16.20 2.46
CA PHE A 142 -12.67 -15.64 1.14
C PHE A 142 -12.44 -14.14 1.19
N ASP A 143 -11.62 -13.63 0.29
CA ASP A 143 -11.29 -12.21 0.17
C ASP A 143 -11.81 -11.66 -1.14
N ARG A 144 -12.45 -10.50 -1.08
CA ARG A 144 -12.78 -9.68 -2.23
C ARG A 144 -11.96 -8.41 -2.20
N ILE A 145 -10.98 -8.32 -3.09
CA ILE A 145 -10.01 -7.23 -3.18
C ILE A 145 -10.43 -6.29 -4.29
N ARG A 146 -10.51 -5.00 -4.00
CA ARG A 146 -10.84 -3.92 -4.95
C ARG A 146 -9.71 -2.92 -4.97
N PRO A 147 -8.78 -3.03 -5.94
CA PRO A 147 -7.77 -2.01 -6.15
C PRO A 147 -8.42 -0.70 -6.62
N SER A 148 -7.84 0.42 -6.24
CA SER A 148 -8.23 1.76 -6.67
C SER A 148 -6.99 2.66 -6.66
N GLY A 149 -7.04 3.78 -7.37
CA GLY A 149 -5.96 4.76 -7.39
C GLY A 149 -5.48 5.07 -8.80
N ALA A 150 -4.41 5.85 -8.90
CA ALA A 150 -3.85 6.28 -10.17
C ALA A 150 -3.34 5.08 -10.97
N THR A 151 -3.75 5.04 -12.20
CA THR A 151 -3.35 4.03 -13.18
C THR A 151 -2.22 4.56 -14.03
N LEU A 152 -1.21 3.73 -14.25
CA LEU A 152 -0.21 4.02 -15.27
C LEU A 152 -0.85 3.86 -16.66
N THR A 153 -0.81 4.93 -17.43
CA THR A 153 -1.02 4.85 -18.87
C THR A 153 0.12 4.05 -19.49
N GLY A 154 -0.17 2.85 -19.94
CA GLY A 154 0.71 2.09 -20.82
C GLY A 154 1.34 0.79 -20.31
N ALA A 155 1.53 0.59 -19.01
CA ALA A 155 2.18 -0.61 -18.47
C ALA A 155 1.25 -1.55 -17.66
N TYR A 156 0.13 -1.02 -17.15
CA TYR A 156 -0.88 -1.79 -16.43
C TYR A 156 -2.29 -1.39 -16.87
N PRO A 157 -3.27 -2.32 -16.86
CA PRO A 157 -4.64 -2.01 -17.26
C PRO A 157 -5.20 -0.90 -16.36
N GLN A 158 -5.82 0.09 -16.97
CA GLN A 158 -6.37 1.30 -16.33
C GLN A 158 -7.49 1.03 -15.31
N SER A 159 -7.96 -0.19 -15.21
CA SER A 159 -8.87 -0.65 -14.17
C SER A 159 -8.35 -1.97 -13.63
N ALA A 160 -7.64 -1.95 -12.52
CA ALA A 160 -7.37 -3.18 -11.81
C ALA A 160 -8.72 -3.81 -11.42
N LYS A 161 -9.03 -4.95 -12.03
CA LYS A 161 -10.31 -5.64 -11.78
C LYS A 161 -10.35 -6.14 -10.34
N PRO A 162 -11.52 -6.09 -9.70
CA PRO A 162 -11.69 -6.73 -8.41
C PRO A 162 -11.32 -8.21 -8.48
N THR A 163 -10.45 -8.64 -7.58
CA THR A 163 -9.93 -10.02 -7.51
C THR A 163 -10.52 -10.71 -6.30
N SER A 164 -10.76 -12.02 -6.43
CA SER A 164 -11.17 -12.87 -5.32
C SER A 164 -10.06 -13.86 -4.99
N LEU A 165 -9.84 -14.11 -3.71
CA LEU A 165 -8.88 -15.07 -3.20
C LEU A 165 -9.56 -15.98 -2.18
N VAL A 166 -9.23 -17.26 -2.20
CA VAL A 166 -9.59 -18.22 -1.15
C VAL A 166 -8.31 -18.68 -0.47
N SER A 167 -8.30 -18.63 0.84
CA SER A 167 -7.16 -19.01 1.67
C SER A 167 -7.55 -20.11 2.64
N LEU A 168 -6.64 -21.05 2.89
CA LEU A 168 -6.73 -22.05 3.93
C LEU A 168 -5.46 -21.95 4.79
N ALA A 169 -5.63 -21.90 6.10
CA ALA A 169 -4.53 -21.84 7.05
C ALA A 169 -4.75 -22.89 8.17
N PHE A 170 -3.66 -23.44 8.64
CA PHE A 170 -3.62 -24.32 9.79
C PHE A 170 -2.73 -23.68 10.87
N ASP A 171 -3.30 -23.42 12.04
CA ASP A 171 -2.60 -22.87 13.19
C ASP A 171 -2.34 -24.01 14.18
N PHE A 172 -1.12 -24.11 14.68
CA PHE A 172 -0.72 -25.07 15.66
C PHE A 172 0.23 -24.46 16.68
N ILE A 173 0.00 -24.73 17.97
CA ILE A 173 0.86 -24.29 19.08
C ILE A 173 1.34 -25.55 19.80
N TYR A 174 2.65 -25.69 19.95
CA TYR A 174 3.30 -26.82 20.65
C TYR A 174 3.94 -26.39 21.96
#